data_a5db2250a01876f7262339a2fe1eb0ba
#
_entry.id   a5db2250a01876f7262339a2fe1eb0ba
#
_cell.length_a   1.000
_cell.length_b   1.000
_cell.length_c   1.000
_cell.angle_alpha   90.00
_cell.angle_beta   90.00
_cell.angle_gamma   90.00
#
_symmetry.space_group_name_H-M   'P 1'
#
loop_
_entity.id
_entity.type
_entity.pdbx_description
1 polymer ?
#
loop_
_entity_poly.entity_id
_entity_poly.type
_entity_poly.pdbx_seq_one_letter_code
_entity_poly.pdbx_strand_id
1 'polypeptide(L)' 'MESAFEYPVMINGKLRFKQEYPLTTSPDDIQKDIVTKEEAQKWLEGAAPKKIIVVPGKIINIVK' A
#
# COMPACT_ATOMS: atom_id res chain seq x y z
N MET A 1 -10.03 -21.81 2.21
CA MET A 1 -10.18 -20.65 1.33
C MET A 1 -9.43 -19.45 1.88
N GLU A 2 -8.78 -18.78 1.01
CA GLU A 2 -8.01 -17.61 1.44
C GLU A 2 -8.89 -16.39 1.53
N SER A 3 -8.66 -15.62 2.56
CA SER A 3 -9.32 -14.34 2.72
C SER A 3 -8.33 -13.26 2.34
N ALA A 4 -8.74 -12.37 1.48
CA ALA A 4 -7.94 -11.25 1.07
C ALA A 4 -8.71 -9.97 1.35
N PHE A 5 -7.98 -8.93 1.64
CA PHE A 5 -8.58 -7.63 1.90
C PHE A 5 -8.08 -6.62 0.86
N GLU A 6 -9.00 -5.89 0.32
CA GLU A 6 -8.65 -4.84 -0.63
C GLU A 6 -8.28 -3.58 0.13
N TYR A 7 -7.00 -3.30 0.18
CA TYR A 7 -6.51 -2.12 0.90
C TYR A 7 -6.64 -0.88 0.01
N PRO A 8 -7.33 0.13 0.48
CA PRO A 8 -7.29 1.43 -0.20
C PRO A 8 -5.92 2.06 0.03
N VAL A 9 -5.20 2.33 -1.05
CA VAL A 9 -3.87 2.92 -0.97
C VAL A 9 -3.99 4.42 -1.15
N MET A 10 -3.67 5.14 -0.10
CA MET A 10 -3.73 6.59 -0.11
C MET A 10 -2.32 7.16 -0.23
N ILE A 11 -2.18 8.16 -1.07
CA ILE A 11 -0.91 8.85 -1.23
C ILE A 11 -1.14 10.31 -0.93
N ASN A 12 -0.41 10.82 0.07
CA ASN A 12 -0.57 12.19 0.57
C ASN A 12 -2.02 12.50 0.97
N GLY A 13 -2.67 11.50 1.58
CA GLY A 13 -4.03 11.67 2.06
C GLY A 13 -5.13 11.52 1.02
N LYS A 14 -4.78 11.15 -0.21
CA LYS A 14 -5.76 10.98 -1.28
C LYS A 14 -5.75 9.55 -1.76
N LEU A 15 -6.93 8.96 -1.87
CA LEU A 15 -7.07 7.61 -2.40
C LEU A 15 -6.67 7.59 -3.87
N ARG A 16 -5.69 6.75 -4.21
CA ARG A 16 -5.20 6.65 -5.58
C ARG A 16 -5.54 5.34 -6.23
N PHE A 17 -5.37 4.24 -5.49
CA PHE A 17 -5.71 2.93 -6.04
C PHE A 17 -5.95 1.97 -4.89
N LYS A 18 -6.37 0.76 -5.22
CA LYS A 18 -6.60 -0.29 -4.24
C LYS A 18 -5.72 -1.47 -4.57
N GLN A 19 -5.22 -2.13 -3.54
CA GLN A 19 -4.38 -3.30 -3.72
C GLN A 19 -4.84 -4.40 -2.78
N GLU A 20 -5.04 -5.58 -3.33
CA GLU A 20 -5.50 -6.72 -2.55
C GLU A 20 -4.32 -7.49 -2.00
N TYR A 21 -4.39 -7.81 -0.73
CA TYR A 21 -3.39 -8.64 -0.06
C TYR A 21 -4.09 -9.65 0.83
N PRO A 22 -3.51 -10.86 0.96
CA PRO A 22 -4.01 -11.83 1.93
C PRO A 22 -3.94 -11.26 3.34
N LEU A 23 -4.94 -11.58 4.16
CA LEU A 23 -4.97 -11.10 5.55
C LEU A 23 -3.81 -11.65 6.37
N THR A 24 -3.18 -12.71 5.91
CA THR A 24 -2.04 -13.31 6.58
C THR A 24 -0.72 -12.59 6.28
N THR A 25 -0.73 -11.67 5.34
CA THR A 25 0.46 -10.92 4.98
C THR A 25 0.77 -9.91 6.08
N SER A 26 2.02 -9.89 6.53
CA SER A 26 2.41 -8.96 7.59
C SER A 26 2.48 -7.52 7.05
N PRO A 27 2.28 -6.52 7.92
CA PRO A 27 2.40 -5.13 7.50
C PRO A 27 3.76 -4.79 6.89
N ASP A 28 4.83 -5.39 7.41
CA ASP A 28 6.16 -5.16 6.87
C ASP A 28 6.29 -5.66 5.44
N ASP A 29 5.71 -6.83 5.17
CA ASP A 29 5.73 -7.40 3.82
C ASP A 29 4.90 -6.55 2.87
N ILE A 30 3.74 -6.08 3.32
CA ILE A 30 2.90 -5.21 2.52
C ILE A 30 3.65 -3.92 2.19
N GLN A 31 4.31 -3.35 3.19
CA GLN A 31 5.06 -2.12 3.02
C GLN A 31 6.15 -2.27 1.96
N LYS A 32 6.88 -3.36 2.00
CA LYS A 32 7.93 -3.62 1.03
C LYS A 32 7.37 -3.89 -0.36
N ASP A 33 6.28 -4.63 -0.43
CA ASP A 33 5.71 -5.00 -1.71
C ASP A 33 5.02 -3.82 -2.39
N ILE A 34 4.32 -3.00 -1.63
CA ILE A 34 3.56 -1.89 -2.22
C ILE A 34 4.46 -0.90 -2.94
N VAL A 35 5.68 -0.69 -2.45
CA VAL A 35 6.60 0.25 -3.09
C VAL A 35 7.13 -0.28 -4.41
N THR A 36 7.04 -1.60 -4.64
CA THR A 36 7.49 -2.18 -5.90
C THR A 36 6.39 -2.24 -6.95
N LYS A 37 5.15 -1.91 -6.58
CA LYS A 37 4.05 -1.93 -7.51
C LYS A 37 4.18 -0.79 -8.51
N GLU A 38 3.88 -1.10 -9.76
CA GLU A 38 3.95 -0.08 -10.82
C GLU A 38 3.01 1.08 -10.53
N GLU A 39 1.82 0.78 -10.02
CA GLU A 39 0.84 1.82 -9.72
C GLU A 39 1.36 2.76 -8.63
N ALA A 40 1.99 2.20 -7.60
CA ALA A 40 2.56 3.03 -6.55
C ALA A 40 3.68 3.90 -7.09
N GLN A 41 4.57 3.33 -7.91
CA GLN A 41 5.67 4.08 -8.49
C GLN A 41 5.18 5.18 -9.44
N LYS A 42 4.09 4.92 -10.11
CA LYS A 42 3.48 5.93 -10.97
C LYS A 42 3.09 7.17 -10.19
N TRP A 43 2.50 6.96 -9.02
CA TRP A 43 2.08 8.07 -8.16
C TRP A 43 3.24 8.68 -7.41
N LEU A 44 4.29 7.90 -7.16
CA LEU A 44 5.49 8.40 -6.51
C LEU A 44 6.42 9.13 -7.48
N GLU A 45 6.16 8.98 -8.77
CA GLU A 45 6.95 9.62 -9.83
C GLU A 45 8.43 9.28 -9.73
N GLY A 46 8.71 8.03 -9.38
CA GLY A 46 10.09 7.57 -9.23
C GLY A 46 10.77 7.99 -7.94
N ALA A 47 10.08 8.73 -7.09
CA ALA A 47 10.62 9.14 -5.81
C ALA A 47 10.35 8.08 -4.74
N ALA A 48 11.24 7.99 -3.77
CA ALA A 48 11.00 7.12 -2.63
C ALA A 48 10.02 7.80 -1.67
N PRO A 49 9.07 7.05 -1.10
CA PRO A 49 8.15 7.64 -0.13
C PRO A 49 8.89 7.99 1.17
N LYS A 50 8.46 9.06 1.80
CA LYS A 50 9.03 9.46 3.07
C LYS A 50 8.61 8.51 4.18
N LYS A 51 7.38 8.04 4.11
CA LYS A 51 6.83 7.18 5.13
C LYS A 51 5.71 6.34 4.54
N ILE A 52 5.59 5.12 5.01
CA ILE A 52 4.50 4.24 4.61
C ILE A 52 3.87 3.71 5.88
N ILE A 53 2.57 3.90 6.02
CA ILE A 53 1.81 3.43 7.16
C ILE A 53 0.87 2.34 6.65
N VAL A 54 1.04 1.14 7.15
CA VAL A 54 0.16 0.02 6.81
C VAL A 54 -0.63 -0.34 8.06
N VAL A 55 -1.94 -0.22 7.96
CA VAL A 55 -2.84 -0.65 9.04
C VAL A 55 -3.48 -1.95 8.57
N PRO A 56 -3.10 -3.10 9.17
CA PRO A 56 -3.61 -4.40 8.73
C PRO A 56 -5.13 -4.45 8.75
N GLY A 57 -5.71 -4.90 7.63
CA GLY A 57 -7.14 -5.00 7.50
C GLY A 57 -7.87 -3.67 7.41
N LYS A 58 -7.14 -2.59 7.16
CA LYS A 58 -7.75 -1.26 7.11
C LYS A 58 -7.30 -0.46 5.89
N ILE A 59 -6.14 0.17 5.98
CA ILE A 59 -5.67 1.02 4.88
C ILE A 59 -4.14 0.98 4.76
N ILE A 60 -3.69 1.46 3.62
CA ILE A 60 -2.27 1.73 3.40
C ILE A 60 -2.17 3.22 3.09
N ASN A 61 -1.31 3.91 3.83
CA ASN A 61 -1.12 5.35 3.63
C ASN A 61 0.36 5.61 3.31
N ILE A 62 0.59 6.22 2.17
CA ILE A 62 1.94 6.53 1.72
C ILE A 62 2.12 8.05 1.77
N VAL A 63 3.16 8.47 2.47
CA VAL A 63 3.53 9.89 2.53
C VAL A 63 4.71 10.11 1.60
N LYS A 64 4.46 10.90 0.62
CA LYS A 64 5.45 11.18 -0.42
C LYS A 64 6.39 12.30 -0.01
#